data_0b18c3bce47506cb99b910edb9d9ae69
#
_entry.id   0b18c3bce47506cb99b910edb9d9ae69
#
_cell.length_a   1.000
_cell.length_b   1.000
_cell.length_c   1.000
_cell.angle_alpha   90.00
_cell.angle_beta   90.00
_cell.angle_gamma   90.00
#
_symmetry.space_group_name_H-M   'P 1'
#
loop_
_entity.id
_entity.type
_entity.pdbx_description
1 polymer ?
#
loop_
_entity_poly.entity_id
_entity_poly.type
_entity_poly.pdbx_seq_one_letter_code
_entity_poly.pdbx_strand_id
1 'polypeptide(L)'
;SGLQALIVRTLVESGECLVRIRERRAEDGLPVPLQLQLLEPDHLDASKTGEAPGGGFIIQGVEFDALGRRRAYWLYPVHPGEVAMFRRASLTSQPVPASSVLHLFDRLRPGQVRGVPWFAPVILKLRDLDDYDDAELVRKKIEACFAAFVTGSDDEETLGRATSDADGRRIESFEPGMIEYLAPGKDVKFATPSHAGGYGEYMRVQLHAIAAGVGLTYELLTGDLSQVNYSSIRAGLIEFRRRMEALQWQLLVPGLCRPVWQRFIATSQAIGALPADPIDAEWTAPRFEAVDPLKDIQADIL
;
A
#
# COMPACT_ATOMS: atom_id res chain seq x y z
N SER A 1 1.70 -12.45 15.28
CA SER A 1 0.42 -13.11 14.93
C SER A 1 -0.12 -12.56 13.61
N GLY A 2 -1.01 -13.31 12.95
CA GLY A 2 -1.62 -12.86 11.68
C GLY A 2 -2.36 -11.53 11.78
N LEU A 3 -3.01 -11.24 12.91
CA LEU A 3 -3.68 -9.96 13.14
C LEU A 3 -2.69 -8.78 13.21
N GLN A 4 -1.53 -8.96 13.82
CA GLN A 4 -0.50 -7.91 13.85
C GLN A 4 0.02 -7.60 12.45
N ALA A 5 0.27 -8.64 11.64
CA ALA A 5 0.68 -8.46 10.25
C ALA A 5 -0.38 -7.72 9.42
N LEU A 6 -1.66 -8.04 9.62
CA LEU A 6 -2.77 -7.36 8.94
C LEU A 6 -2.87 -5.89 9.36
N ILE A 7 -2.71 -5.59 10.65
CA ILE A 7 -2.68 -4.21 11.16
C ILE A 7 -1.55 -3.42 10.49
N VAL A 8 -0.33 -3.99 10.43
CA VAL A 8 0.82 -3.31 9.81
C VAL A 8 0.57 -3.09 8.32
N ARG A 9 -0.02 -4.06 7.61
CA ARG A 9 -0.41 -3.89 6.21
C ARG A 9 -1.37 -2.71 6.04
N THR A 10 -2.44 -2.65 6.84
CA THR A 10 -3.42 -1.56 6.80
C THR A 10 -2.77 -0.20 7.11
N LEU A 11 -1.81 -0.15 8.05
CA LEU A 11 -1.03 1.07 8.32
C LEU A 11 -0.22 1.53 7.11
N VAL A 12 0.37 0.61 6.35
CA VAL A 12 1.15 0.95 5.14
C VAL A 12 0.23 1.41 4.01
N GLU A 13 -0.84 0.66 3.75
CA GLU A 13 -1.76 0.89 2.63
C GLU A 13 -2.66 2.11 2.86
N SER A 14 -3.25 2.21 4.04
CA SER A 14 -4.28 3.21 4.36
C SER A 14 -3.83 4.29 5.35
N GLY A 15 -2.63 4.14 5.93
CA GLY A 15 -2.06 5.10 6.88
C GLY A 15 -2.50 4.90 8.33
N GLU A 16 -3.61 4.22 8.57
CA GLU A 16 -4.16 4.01 9.92
C GLU A 16 -4.94 2.70 9.98
N CYS A 17 -5.10 2.17 11.19
CA CYS A 17 -5.91 0.99 11.49
C CYS A 17 -6.66 1.21 12.79
N LEU A 18 -7.92 0.79 12.82
CA LEU A 18 -8.73 0.81 14.04
C LEU A 18 -8.90 -0.62 14.56
N VAL A 19 -8.63 -0.83 15.84
CA VAL A 19 -8.87 -2.10 16.51
C VAL A 19 -9.94 -1.89 17.57
N ARG A 20 -11.14 -2.40 17.28
CA ARG A 20 -12.24 -2.32 18.22
C ARG A 20 -12.18 -3.49 19.21
N ILE A 21 -12.14 -3.17 20.48
CA ILE A 21 -12.22 -4.11 21.58
C ILE A 21 -13.71 -4.34 21.86
N ARG A 22 -14.16 -5.59 21.71
CA ARG A 22 -15.55 -5.99 21.95
C ARG A 22 -15.62 -6.91 23.15
N GLU A 23 -16.27 -6.44 24.18
CA GLU A 23 -16.67 -7.29 25.29
C GLU A 23 -17.78 -8.22 24.82
N ARG A 24 -17.66 -9.50 25.14
CA ARG A 24 -18.59 -10.55 24.77
C ARG A 24 -19.33 -11.04 25.99
N ARG A 25 -20.46 -11.70 25.79
CA ARG A 25 -21.22 -12.32 26.85
C ARG A 25 -20.64 -13.71 27.18
N ALA A 26 -20.83 -14.17 28.40
CA ALA A 26 -20.43 -15.54 28.80
C ALA A 26 -21.06 -16.63 27.88
N GLU A 27 -22.28 -16.35 27.40
CA GLU A 27 -23.04 -17.24 26.50
C GLU A 27 -22.40 -17.39 25.11
N ASP A 28 -21.52 -16.47 24.70
CA ASP A 28 -20.79 -16.54 23.42
C ASP A 28 -19.72 -17.65 23.41
N GLY A 29 -19.50 -18.35 24.55
CA GLY A 29 -18.64 -19.53 24.65
C GLY A 29 -17.13 -19.26 24.51
N LEU A 30 -16.68 -18.00 24.66
CA LEU A 30 -15.27 -17.67 24.65
C LEU A 30 -14.64 -17.92 26.03
N PRO A 31 -13.43 -18.51 26.12
CA PRO A 31 -12.73 -18.71 27.39
C PRO A 31 -12.52 -17.40 28.18
N VAL A 32 -12.23 -16.31 27.46
CA VAL A 32 -12.26 -14.94 27.95
C VAL A 32 -13.24 -14.17 27.07
N PRO A 33 -14.26 -13.49 27.62
CA PRO A 33 -15.30 -12.82 26.86
C PRO A 33 -14.80 -11.52 26.21
N LEU A 34 -13.76 -11.63 25.41
CA LEU A 34 -13.07 -10.53 24.73
C LEU A 34 -12.79 -10.89 23.28
N GLN A 35 -13.14 -10.00 22.38
CA GLN A 35 -12.86 -10.14 20.96
C GLN A 35 -12.24 -8.85 20.40
N LEU A 36 -11.25 -9.01 19.52
CA LEU A 36 -10.68 -7.90 18.73
C LEU A 36 -11.31 -7.91 17.33
N GLN A 37 -11.79 -6.76 16.90
CA GLN A 37 -12.27 -6.52 15.55
C GLN A 37 -11.37 -5.49 14.88
N LEU A 38 -10.68 -5.91 13.82
CA LEU A 38 -9.89 -5.01 12.98
C LEU A 38 -10.84 -4.29 12.02
N LEU A 39 -10.64 -3.01 11.86
CA LEU A 39 -11.43 -2.15 11.00
C LEU A 39 -10.49 -1.28 10.16
N GLU A 40 -10.77 -1.24 8.88
CA GLU A 40 -10.12 -0.31 7.96
C GLU A 40 -10.59 1.13 8.21
N PRO A 41 -9.81 2.14 7.80
CA PRO A 41 -10.20 3.55 7.96
C PRO A 41 -11.56 3.92 7.37
N ASP A 42 -12.00 3.19 6.35
CA ASP A 42 -13.29 3.39 5.66
C ASP A 42 -14.49 3.15 6.58
N HIS A 43 -14.33 2.38 7.65
CA HIS A 43 -15.36 2.28 8.68
C HIS A 43 -15.58 3.59 9.44
N LEU A 44 -14.61 4.53 9.42
CA LEU A 44 -14.74 5.80 10.10
C LEU A 44 -15.45 6.81 9.19
N ASP A 45 -16.54 7.39 9.67
CA ASP A 45 -17.35 8.35 8.92
C ASP A 45 -16.64 9.70 8.79
N ALA A 46 -15.77 9.82 7.79
CA ALA A 46 -15.00 11.04 7.53
C ALA A 46 -15.88 12.26 7.20
N SER A 47 -17.15 12.07 6.83
CA SER A 47 -18.09 13.18 6.58
C SER A 47 -18.53 13.90 7.87
N LYS A 48 -18.41 13.22 9.02
CA LYS A 48 -18.73 13.79 10.32
C LYS A 48 -17.64 14.76 10.75
N THR A 49 -17.93 16.06 10.60
CA THR A 49 -17.07 17.15 11.07
C THR A 49 -17.97 18.28 11.55
N GLY A 50 -17.67 18.86 12.71
CA GLY A 50 -18.45 19.95 13.29
C GLY A 50 -18.44 19.96 14.80
N GLU A 51 -19.39 20.64 15.40
CA GLU A 51 -19.56 20.71 16.85
C GLU A 51 -20.13 19.40 17.41
N ALA A 52 -19.66 19.01 18.59
CA ALA A 52 -20.17 17.88 19.35
C ALA A 52 -20.95 18.34 20.58
N PRO A 53 -21.89 17.53 21.09
CA PRO A 53 -22.61 17.84 22.31
C PRO A 53 -21.67 18.06 23.51
N GLY A 54 -21.95 19.08 24.32
CA GLY A 54 -21.17 19.40 25.51
C GLY A 54 -19.91 20.22 25.28
N GLY A 55 -19.85 21.00 24.17
CA GLY A 55 -18.74 21.90 23.88
C GLY A 55 -17.52 21.22 23.25
N GLY A 56 -17.67 19.99 22.80
CA GLY A 56 -16.65 19.27 22.05
C GLY A 56 -16.72 19.54 20.55
N PHE A 57 -15.91 18.80 19.79
CA PHE A 57 -15.87 18.88 18.32
C PHE A 57 -15.61 17.53 17.68
N ILE A 58 -16.00 17.40 16.43
CA ILE A 58 -15.77 16.17 15.63
C ILE A 58 -14.89 16.56 14.44
N ILE A 59 -13.84 15.81 14.21
CA ILE A 59 -12.97 15.93 13.04
C ILE A 59 -12.92 14.61 12.31
N GLN A 60 -13.48 14.55 11.10
CA GLN A 60 -13.45 13.37 10.23
C GLN A 60 -13.82 12.07 10.97
N GLY A 61 -14.92 12.11 11.73
CA GLY A 61 -15.44 10.97 12.46
C GLY A 61 -14.81 10.70 13.83
N VAL A 62 -13.80 11.46 14.23
CA VAL A 62 -13.20 11.38 15.56
C VAL A 62 -13.78 12.49 16.44
N GLU A 63 -14.51 12.11 17.48
CA GLU A 63 -15.15 13.03 18.43
C GLU A 63 -14.23 13.32 19.62
N PHE A 64 -14.11 14.61 19.95
CA PHE A 64 -13.34 15.13 21.05
C PHE A 64 -14.24 15.80 22.08
N ASP A 65 -13.86 15.75 23.36
CA ASP A 65 -14.50 16.53 24.41
C ASP A 65 -13.97 17.99 24.41
N ALA A 66 -14.51 18.82 25.28
CA ALA A 66 -14.11 20.22 25.45
C ALA A 66 -12.64 20.41 25.86
N LEU A 67 -11.99 19.36 26.39
CA LEU A 67 -10.57 19.34 26.75
C LEU A 67 -9.67 18.80 25.62
N GLY A 68 -10.25 18.46 24.46
CA GLY A 68 -9.51 17.89 23.34
C GLY A 68 -9.14 16.40 23.51
N ARG A 69 -9.75 15.68 24.45
CA ARG A 69 -9.54 14.23 24.58
C ARG A 69 -10.52 13.49 23.67
N ARG A 70 -10.05 12.40 23.04
CA ARG A 70 -10.90 11.53 22.19
C ARG A 70 -12.00 10.90 23.03
N ARG A 71 -13.25 11.14 22.65
CA ARG A 71 -14.47 10.69 23.32
C ARG A 71 -15.09 9.49 22.62
N ALA A 72 -15.22 9.56 21.28
CA ALA A 72 -15.84 8.53 20.47
C ALA A 72 -15.29 8.52 19.05
N TYR A 73 -15.58 7.42 18.35
CA TYR A 73 -15.35 7.25 16.92
C TYR A 73 -16.68 6.95 16.25
N TRP A 74 -17.03 7.72 15.22
CA TRP A 74 -18.23 7.52 14.42
C TRP A 74 -17.98 6.43 13.38
N LEU A 75 -18.42 5.20 13.65
CA LEU A 75 -18.12 4.04 12.85
C LEU A 75 -19.36 3.54 12.12
N TYR A 76 -19.20 3.19 10.85
CA TYR A 76 -20.17 2.41 10.10
C TYR A 76 -20.21 0.96 10.64
N PRO A 77 -21.40 0.36 10.75
CA PRO A 77 -21.55 -1.01 11.25
C PRO A 77 -20.94 -2.06 10.30
N VAL A 78 -20.88 -1.76 9.00
CA VAL A 78 -20.30 -2.57 7.92
C VAL A 78 -19.38 -1.71 7.09
N HIS A 79 -18.42 -2.33 6.39
CA HIS A 79 -17.51 -1.63 5.51
C HIS A 79 -18.29 -0.98 4.34
N PRO A 80 -18.10 0.31 4.02
CA PRO A 80 -18.83 1.00 2.96
C PRO A 80 -18.68 0.39 1.56
N GLY A 81 -17.56 -0.32 1.29
CA GLY A 81 -17.31 -1.04 0.05
C GLY A 81 -17.92 -2.46 -0.01
N GLU A 82 -18.54 -2.95 1.07
CA GLU A 82 -19.08 -4.32 1.16
C GLU A 82 -20.51 -4.37 0.61
N VAL A 83 -20.66 -4.41 -0.69
CA VAL A 83 -21.96 -4.34 -1.39
C VAL A 83 -22.91 -5.46 -0.99
N ALA A 84 -22.41 -6.63 -0.65
CA ALA A 84 -23.24 -7.79 -0.28
C ALA A 84 -23.97 -7.61 1.05
N MET A 85 -23.42 -6.84 1.98
CA MET A 85 -24.00 -6.59 3.30
C MET A 85 -24.95 -5.38 3.35
N PHE A 86 -24.93 -4.49 2.35
CA PHE A 86 -25.80 -3.30 2.30
C PHE A 86 -27.29 -3.60 2.33
N ARG A 87 -27.70 -4.76 1.86
CA ARG A 87 -29.11 -5.16 1.87
C ARG A 87 -29.67 -5.44 3.27
N ARG A 88 -28.81 -5.54 4.30
CA ARG A 88 -29.19 -5.95 5.67
C ARG A 88 -28.76 -4.98 6.76
N ALA A 89 -27.90 -4.01 6.51
CA ALA A 89 -27.38 -3.09 7.52
C ALA A 89 -27.56 -1.63 7.11
N SER A 90 -27.91 -0.78 8.10
CA SER A 90 -27.94 0.67 7.90
C SER A 90 -26.52 1.19 7.74
N LEU A 91 -26.31 2.05 6.73
CA LEU A 91 -25.07 2.82 6.54
C LEU A 91 -25.00 4.08 7.43
N THR A 92 -25.76 4.09 8.49
CA THR A 92 -25.68 5.20 9.44
C THR A 92 -24.55 4.93 10.43
N SER A 93 -23.57 5.83 10.47
CA SER A 93 -22.49 5.75 11.45
C SER A 93 -23.00 5.95 12.87
N GLN A 94 -22.42 5.26 13.83
CA GLN A 94 -22.75 5.36 15.23
C GLN A 94 -21.51 5.69 16.06
N PRO A 95 -21.65 6.47 17.16
CA PRO A 95 -20.54 6.77 18.03
C PRO A 95 -20.16 5.52 18.87
N VAL A 96 -18.93 5.09 18.74
CA VAL A 96 -18.32 4.03 19.56
C VAL A 96 -17.36 4.69 20.54
N PRO A 97 -17.47 4.41 21.85
CA PRO A 97 -16.60 5.02 22.86
C PRO A 97 -15.11 4.82 22.55
N ALA A 98 -14.32 5.88 22.72
CA ALA A 98 -12.88 5.84 22.44
C ALA A 98 -12.13 4.82 23.32
N SER A 99 -12.66 4.51 24.51
CA SER A 99 -12.13 3.45 25.39
C SER A 99 -12.22 2.04 24.80
N SER A 100 -13.06 1.85 23.78
CA SER A 100 -13.25 0.57 23.08
C SER A 100 -12.57 0.53 21.71
N VAL A 101 -11.80 1.55 21.33
CA VAL A 101 -11.14 1.64 20.02
C VAL A 101 -9.68 2.01 20.21
N LEU A 102 -8.78 1.17 19.71
CA LEU A 102 -7.38 1.51 19.57
C LEU A 102 -7.19 2.05 18.15
N HIS A 103 -6.79 3.31 18.05
CA HIS A 103 -6.55 3.97 16.77
C HIS A 103 -5.04 4.10 16.54
N LEU A 104 -4.54 3.28 15.63
CA LEU A 104 -3.12 3.14 15.30
C LEU A 104 -2.81 3.94 14.03
N PHE A 105 -1.88 4.86 14.11
CA PHE A 105 -1.31 5.58 12.97
C PHE A 105 -0.02 6.28 13.37
N ASP A 106 0.87 6.48 12.40
CA ASP A 106 2.09 7.24 12.60
C ASP A 106 1.80 8.75 12.63
N ARG A 107 2.29 9.44 13.66
CA ARG A 107 2.07 10.87 13.86
C ARG A 107 3.21 11.66 13.24
N LEU A 108 2.97 12.21 12.06
CA LEU A 108 3.95 12.99 11.31
C LEU A 108 3.99 14.47 11.72
N ARG A 109 2.94 14.96 12.41
CA ARG A 109 2.84 16.36 12.86
C ARG A 109 2.00 16.50 14.12
N PRO A 110 2.23 17.55 14.94
CA PRO A 110 1.36 17.87 16.08
C PRO A 110 -0.08 18.13 15.63
N GLY A 111 -1.04 17.70 16.44
CA GLY A 111 -2.47 17.88 16.16
C GLY A 111 -3.04 16.99 15.06
N GLN A 112 -2.29 16.05 14.52
CA GLN A 112 -2.79 15.09 13.53
C GLN A 112 -3.82 14.16 14.15
N VAL A 113 -5.00 14.07 13.52
CA VAL A 113 -6.14 13.27 13.98
C VAL A 113 -6.20 11.93 13.27
N ARG A 114 -5.86 11.90 11.98
CA ARG A 114 -5.95 10.74 11.07
C ARG A 114 -4.56 10.34 10.57
N GLY A 115 -4.40 9.08 10.22
CA GLY A 115 -3.19 8.56 9.60
C GLY A 115 -3.01 9.02 8.15
N VAL A 116 -1.79 8.91 7.63
CA VAL A 116 -1.46 9.20 6.23
C VAL A 116 -0.81 7.94 5.64
N PRO A 117 -1.30 7.43 4.50
CA PRO A 117 -0.69 6.27 3.83
C PRO A 117 0.80 6.49 3.54
N TRP A 118 1.60 5.42 3.68
CA TRP A 118 3.03 5.52 3.40
C TRP A 118 3.31 5.85 1.93
N PHE A 119 2.41 5.48 1.04
CA PHE A 119 2.51 5.78 -0.39
C PHE A 119 2.04 7.19 -0.77
N ALA A 120 1.43 7.95 0.15
CA ALA A 120 0.93 9.30 -0.14
C ALA A 120 1.96 10.23 -0.80
N PRO A 121 3.26 10.26 -0.38
CA PRO A 121 4.26 11.13 -1.01
C PRO A 121 4.61 10.73 -2.46
N VAL A 122 4.33 9.51 -2.86
CA VAL A 122 4.78 8.93 -4.14
C VAL A 122 3.65 8.46 -5.05
N ILE A 123 2.40 8.61 -4.63
CA ILE A 123 1.25 8.08 -5.37
C ILE A 123 1.13 8.64 -6.80
N LEU A 124 1.40 9.94 -6.98
CA LEU A 124 1.41 10.56 -8.30
C LEU A 124 2.57 10.03 -9.16
N LYS A 125 3.73 9.84 -8.55
CA LYS A 125 4.89 9.30 -9.23
C LYS A 125 4.71 7.84 -9.63
N LEU A 126 4.02 7.04 -8.81
CA LEU A 126 3.64 5.67 -9.17
C LEU A 126 2.71 5.65 -10.38
N ARG A 127 1.72 6.54 -10.43
CA ARG A 127 0.82 6.68 -11.56
C ARG A 127 1.58 7.09 -12.82
N ASP A 128 2.42 8.13 -12.74
CA ASP A 128 3.21 8.58 -13.88
C ASP A 128 4.14 7.49 -14.42
N LEU A 129 4.65 6.62 -13.53
CA LEU A 129 5.49 5.49 -13.89
C LEU A 129 4.69 4.42 -14.64
N ASP A 130 3.50 4.11 -14.19
CA ASP A 130 2.56 3.17 -14.82
C ASP A 130 2.16 3.65 -16.21
N ASP A 131 1.74 4.92 -16.34
CA ASP A 131 1.41 5.56 -17.61
C ASP A 131 2.61 5.54 -18.60
N TYR A 132 3.84 5.74 -18.08
CA TYR A 132 5.06 5.69 -18.88
C TYR A 132 5.38 4.26 -19.35
N ASP A 133 5.24 3.26 -18.50
CA ASP A 133 5.48 1.85 -18.82
C ASP A 133 4.52 1.36 -19.91
N ASP A 134 3.24 1.73 -19.78
CA ASP A 134 2.22 1.44 -20.80
C ASP A 134 2.56 2.10 -22.15
N ALA A 135 2.97 3.37 -22.15
CA ALA A 135 3.36 4.08 -23.37
C ALA A 135 4.59 3.43 -24.02
N GLU A 136 5.58 3.02 -23.24
CA GLU A 136 6.77 2.34 -23.73
C GLU A 136 6.46 0.95 -24.30
N LEU A 137 5.55 0.22 -23.67
CA LEU A 137 5.06 -1.06 -24.19
C LEU A 137 4.37 -0.88 -25.55
N VAL A 138 3.51 0.14 -25.67
CA VAL A 138 2.85 0.48 -26.95
C VAL A 138 3.90 0.86 -28.01
N ARG A 139 4.87 1.69 -27.64
CA ARG A 139 5.99 2.06 -28.55
C ARG A 139 6.72 0.82 -29.05
N LYS A 140 7.10 -0.11 -28.18
CA LYS A 140 7.78 -1.35 -28.55
C LYS A 140 6.92 -2.28 -29.41
N LYS A 141 5.61 -2.32 -29.18
CA LYS A 141 4.69 -3.05 -30.03
C LYS A 141 4.65 -2.45 -31.46
N ILE A 142 4.60 -1.12 -31.57
CA ILE A 142 4.63 -0.43 -32.86
C ILE A 142 5.98 -0.65 -33.55
N GLU A 143 7.11 -0.58 -32.84
CA GLU A 143 8.43 -0.86 -33.37
C GLU A 143 8.55 -2.31 -33.89
N ALA A 144 7.91 -3.26 -33.20
CA ALA A 144 7.89 -4.66 -33.65
C ALA A 144 6.98 -4.90 -34.88
N CYS A 145 6.01 -4.03 -35.10
CA CYS A 145 5.17 -4.03 -36.28
C CYS A 145 5.86 -3.15 -37.34
N PHE A 146 6.60 -3.75 -38.27
CA PHE A 146 7.16 -3.00 -39.41
C PHE A 146 6.03 -2.31 -40.18
N ALA A 147 5.88 -1.01 -39.96
CA ALA A 147 4.99 -0.20 -40.80
C ALA A 147 5.79 0.42 -41.92
N ALA A 148 5.44 0.11 -43.16
CA ALA A 148 5.99 0.70 -44.33
C ALA A 148 4.94 1.60 -45.01
N PHE A 149 5.33 2.80 -45.39
CA PHE A 149 4.47 3.69 -46.19
C PHE A 149 4.96 3.67 -47.65
N VAL A 150 4.05 3.29 -48.52
CA VAL A 150 4.30 3.30 -49.96
C VAL A 150 3.86 4.65 -50.53
N THR A 151 4.77 5.36 -51.16
CA THR A 151 4.48 6.63 -51.82
C THR A 151 4.64 6.44 -53.32
N GLY A 152 3.64 6.82 -54.13
CA GLY A 152 3.64 6.72 -55.58
C GLY A 152 2.28 7.07 -56.18
N SER A 153 2.19 7.21 -57.50
CA SER A 153 1.03 7.76 -58.20
C SER A 153 0.06 6.72 -58.78
N ASP A 154 0.28 5.42 -58.62
CA ASP A 154 -0.60 4.38 -59.16
C ASP A 154 -1.21 3.51 -58.06
N ASP A 155 -2.55 3.46 -58.05
CA ASP A 155 -3.36 2.81 -57.02
C ASP A 155 -3.60 1.29 -57.24
N GLU A 156 -3.07 0.68 -58.28
CA GLU A 156 -3.50 -0.67 -58.69
C GLU A 156 -2.57 -1.83 -58.27
N GLU A 157 -1.34 -1.59 -57.85
CA GLU A 157 -0.45 -2.67 -57.39
C GLU A 157 -0.35 -2.76 -55.88
N THR A 158 -0.75 -3.92 -55.37
CA THR A 158 -0.66 -4.25 -53.93
C THR A 158 0.75 -4.70 -53.55
N LEU A 159 1.24 -4.24 -52.41
CA LEU A 159 2.45 -4.75 -51.77
C LEU A 159 2.06 -5.80 -50.75
N GLY A 160 2.64 -7.00 -50.88
CA GLY A 160 2.36 -8.09 -49.94
C GLY A 160 1.00 -8.77 -50.14
N ARG A 161 0.51 -9.42 -49.11
CA ARG A 161 -0.75 -10.15 -49.15
C ARG A 161 -1.91 -9.23 -48.79
N ALA A 162 -2.77 -8.96 -49.78
CA ALA A 162 -3.96 -8.13 -49.51
C ALA A 162 -5.10 -8.96 -48.95
N THR A 163 -5.67 -8.51 -47.85
CA THR A 163 -6.92 -8.98 -47.27
C THR A 163 -7.86 -7.80 -47.07
N SER A 164 -9.19 -8.04 -47.09
CA SER A 164 -10.16 -6.98 -46.77
C SER A 164 -10.70 -7.20 -45.38
N ASP A 165 -10.89 -6.11 -44.63
CA ASP A 165 -11.61 -6.14 -43.36
C ASP A 165 -13.11 -6.29 -43.55
N ALA A 166 -13.86 -6.37 -42.43
CA ALA A 166 -15.32 -6.51 -42.43
C ALA A 166 -16.04 -5.31 -43.08
N ASP A 167 -15.36 -4.14 -43.19
CA ASP A 167 -15.85 -2.89 -43.79
C ASP A 167 -15.40 -2.71 -45.24
N GLY A 168 -14.74 -3.72 -45.84
CA GLY A 168 -14.25 -3.69 -47.21
C GLY A 168 -12.98 -2.87 -47.42
N ARG A 169 -12.31 -2.43 -46.36
CA ARG A 169 -11.02 -1.71 -46.45
C ARG A 169 -9.91 -2.71 -46.73
N ARG A 170 -9.01 -2.36 -47.60
CA ARG A 170 -7.85 -3.16 -47.98
C ARG A 170 -6.82 -3.12 -46.87
N ILE A 171 -6.42 -4.27 -46.34
CA ILE A 171 -5.32 -4.45 -45.39
C ILE A 171 -4.23 -5.20 -46.12
N GLU A 172 -3.04 -4.62 -46.17
CA GLU A 172 -1.83 -5.24 -46.73
C GLU A 172 -0.91 -5.64 -45.58
N SER A 173 -0.37 -6.85 -45.60
CA SER A 173 0.54 -7.37 -44.60
C SER A 173 1.85 -7.83 -45.21
N PHE A 174 2.96 -7.53 -44.51
CA PHE A 174 4.29 -8.02 -44.87
C PHE A 174 4.61 -9.28 -44.07
N GLU A 175 5.16 -10.29 -44.75
CA GLU A 175 5.68 -11.48 -44.05
C GLU A 175 7.17 -11.31 -43.77
N PRO A 176 7.70 -11.82 -42.66
CA PRO A 176 9.12 -11.77 -42.36
C PRO A 176 9.96 -12.41 -43.46
N GLY A 177 10.93 -11.68 -44.00
CA GLY A 177 11.82 -12.15 -45.05
C GLY A 177 11.28 -12.01 -46.46
N MET A 178 10.12 -11.36 -46.67
CA MET A 178 9.60 -11.07 -48.00
C MET A 178 10.47 -10.00 -48.69
N ILE A 179 10.86 -10.27 -49.92
CA ILE A 179 11.53 -9.33 -50.82
C ILE A 179 10.58 -9.07 -51.97
N GLU A 180 10.15 -7.83 -52.16
CA GLU A 180 9.25 -7.42 -53.20
C GLU A 180 9.87 -6.33 -54.07
N TYR A 181 9.70 -6.44 -55.39
CA TYR A 181 10.22 -5.46 -56.33
C TYR A 181 9.13 -4.40 -56.61
N LEU A 182 9.47 -3.16 -56.34
CA LEU A 182 8.56 -2.03 -56.54
C LEU A 182 8.45 -1.64 -58.01
N ALA A 183 7.27 -1.25 -58.44
CA ALA A 183 7.07 -0.64 -59.75
C ALA A 183 7.83 0.70 -59.87
N PRO A 184 8.24 1.11 -61.10
CA PRO A 184 8.93 2.38 -61.29
C PRO A 184 8.11 3.57 -60.76
N GLY A 185 8.73 4.38 -59.88
CA GLY A 185 8.10 5.55 -59.26
C GLY A 185 7.50 5.32 -57.85
N LYS A 186 7.48 4.10 -57.37
CA LYS A 186 7.12 3.80 -55.97
C LYS A 186 8.34 3.78 -55.07
N ASP A 187 8.21 4.34 -53.90
CA ASP A 187 9.23 4.33 -52.82
C ASP A 187 8.61 3.86 -51.51
N VAL A 188 9.35 3.06 -50.75
CA VAL A 188 8.90 2.56 -49.44
C VAL A 188 9.66 3.29 -48.35
N LYS A 189 8.93 4.04 -47.55
CA LYS A 189 9.47 4.66 -46.33
C LYS A 189 9.08 3.85 -45.12
N PHE A 190 10.05 3.25 -44.48
CA PHE A 190 9.84 2.60 -43.21
C PHE A 190 9.70 3.67 -42.11
N ALA A 191 8.64 3.59 -41.31
CA ALA A 191 8.57 4.35 -40.09
C ALA A 191 9.64 3.79 -39.16
N THR A 192 10.71 4.56 -38.98
CA THR A 192 11.74 4.26 -37.98
C THR A 192 11.38 5.06 -36.73
N PRO A 193 10.75 4.44 -35.72
CA PRO A 193 10.54 5.12 -34.45
C PRO A 193 11.90 5.52 -33.89
N SER A 194 12.01 6.74 -33.38
CA SER A 194 13.25 7.20 -32.77
C SER A 194 13.58 6.25 -31.57
N HIS A 195 14.73 5.60 -31.62
CA HIS A 195 15.26 4.87 -30.45
C HIS A 195 15.52 5.85 -29.32
N ALA A 196 14.51 6.16 -28.55
CA ALA A 196 14.71 6.79 -27.26
C ALA A 196 15.24 5.70 -26.31
N GLY A 197 16.56 5.52 -26.29
CA GLY A 197 17.23 4.72 -25.28
C GLY A 197 16.98 5.31 -23.90
N GLY A 198 17.33 4.56 -22.82
CA GLY A 198 17.26 5.09 -21.46
C GLY A 198 16.07 4.63 -20.62
N TYR A 199 15.21 3.75 -21.16
CA TYR A 199 14.09 3.18 -20.38
C TYR A 199 14.55 2.61 -19.02
N GLY A 200 15.56 1.73 -19.02
CA GLY A 200 16.05 1.12 -17.78
C GLY A 200 16.67 2.13 -16.80
N GLU A 201 17.37 3.15 -17.31
CA GLU A 201 17.92 4.21 -16.48
C GLU A 201 16.81 5.09 -15.88
N TYR A 202 15.83 5.47 -16.69
CA TYR A 202 14.67 6.24 -16.20
C TYR A 202 13.90 5.47 -15.14
N MET A 203 13.54 4.21 -15.39
CA MET A 203 12.85 3.33 -14.45
C MET A 203 13.63 3.23 -13.13
N ARG A 204 14.95 3.04 -13.20
CA ARG A 204 15.79 2.97 -12.01
C ARG A 204 15.73 4.24 -11.18
N VAL A 205 15.86 5.41 -11.80
CA VAL A 205 15.78 6.71 -11.11
C VAL A 205 14.41 6.91 -10.48
N GLN A 206 13.33 6.56 -11.17
CA GLN A 206 11.98 6.67 -10.61
C GLN A 206 11.76 5.71 -9.44
N LEU A 207 12.21 4.47 -9.54
CA LEU A 207 12.10 3.48 -8.46
C LEU A 207 12.94 3.87 -7.24
N HIS A 208 14.12 4.47 -7.41
CA HIS A 208 14.89 5.06 -6.30
C HIS A 208 14.10 6.17 -5.59
N ALA A 209 13.47 7.06 -6.35
CA ALA A 209 12.68 8.15 -5.78
C ALA A 209 11.42 7.63 -5.06
N ILE A 210 10.76 6.60 -5.59
CA ILE A 210 9.63 5.94 -4.96
C ILE A 210 10.08 5.25 -3.66
N ALA A 211 11.17 4.48 -3.70
CA ALA A 211 11.72 3.81 -2.53
C ALA A 211 12.04 4.81 -1.42
N ALA A 212 12.73 5.91 -1.75
CA ALA A 212 13.04 6.98 -0.80
C ALA A 212 11.78 7.61 -0.19
N GLY A 213 10.75 7.85 -1.00
CA GLY A 213 9.49 8.44 -0.54
C GLY A 213 8.67 7.54 0.39
N VAL A 214 8.77 6.22 0.23
CA VAL A 214 8.17 5.23 1.14
C VAL A 214 9.09 4.95 2.35
N GLY A 215 10.38 5.34 2.26
CA GLY A 215 11.39 5.11 3.30
C GLY A 215 11.97 3.70 3.26
N LEU A 216 12.14 3.18 2.03
CA LEU A 216 12.83 1.92 1.73
C LEU A 216 14.11 2.24 0.95
N THR A 217 15.03 1.28 0.88
CA THR A 217 16.08 1.31 -0.13
C THR A 217 15.56 0.77 -1.46
N TYR A 218 16.23 1.12 -2.55
CA TYR A 218 15.89 0.61 -3.89
C TYR A 218 15.88 -0.93 -3.92
N GLU A 219 16.87 -1.54 -3.29
CA GLU A 219 17.03 -2.99 -3.24
C GLU A 219 15.90 -3.70 -2.47
N LEU A 220 15.42 -3.08 -1.39
CA LEU A 220 14.29 -3.61 -0.64
C LEU A 220 12.96 -3.48 -1.41
N LEU A 221 12.84 -2.45 -2.26
CA LEU A 221 11.66 -2.25 -3.09
C LEU A 221 11.64 -3.20 -4.29
N THR A 222 12.78 -3.35 -4.98
CA THR A 222 12.87 -4.04 -6.27
C THR A 222 13.40 -5.46 -6.19
N GLY A 223 14.14 -5.80 -5.12
CA GLY A 223 14.90 -7.05 -5.03
C GLY A 223 16.12 -7.10 -5.95
N ASP A 224 16.46 -6.01 -6.63
CA ASP A 224 17.62 -5.94 -7.53
C ASP A 224 18.91 -5.72 -6.73
N LEU A 225 19.72 -6.75 -6.62
CA LEU A 225 21.01 -6.74 -5.94
C LEU A 225 22.21 -6.64 -6.90
N SER A 226 21.98 -6.41 -8.19
CA SER A 226 23.01 -6.46 -9.23
C SER A 226 24.10 -5.38 -9.11
N GLN A 227 23.78 -4.25 -8.49
CA GLN A 227 24.67 -3.08 -8.40
C GLN A 227 25.13 -2.76 -6.98
N VAL A 228 24.83 -3.63 -6.01
CA VAL A 228 25.18 -3.37 -4.60
C VAL A 228 26.43 -4.11 -4.15
N ASN A 229 27.19 -3.44 -3.30
CA ASN A 229 28.20 -4.10 -2.50
C ASN A 229 27.70 -4.36 -1.07
N TYR A 230 28.37 -5.25 -0.37
CA TYR A 230 28.01 -5.65 0.99
C TYR A 230 27.86 -4.46 1.96
N SER A 231 28.72 -3.47 1.87
CA SER A 231 28.71 -2.32 2.78
C SER A 231 27.51 -1.40 2.56
N SER A 232 27.14 -1.15 1.29
CA SER A 232 26.00 -0.30 0.96
C SER A 232 24.66 -0.95 1.33
N ILE A 233 24.49 -2.25 1.06
CA ILE A 233 23.27 -2.95 1.44
C ILE A 233 23.12 -3.04 2.96
N ARG A 234 24.22 -3.26 3.70
CA ARG A 234 24.20 -3.26 5.16
C ARG A 234 23.78 -1.91 5.73
N ALA A 235 24.32 -0.81 5.21
CA ALA A 235 23.94 0.54 5.64
C ALA A 235 22.45 0.81 5.43
N GLY A 236 21.92 0.45 4.26
CA GLY A 236 20.48 0.58 3.96
C GLY A 236 19.59 -0.27 4.87
N LEU A 237 19.99 -1.51 5.15
CA LEU A 237 19.26 -2.39 6.06
C LEU A 237 19.27 -1.86 7.50
N ILE A 238 20.36 -1.26 7.98
CA ILE A 238 20.42 -0.67 9.32
C ILE A 238 19.41 0.47 9.46
N GLU A 239 19.33 1.37 8.48
CA GLU A 239 18.35 2.48 8.50
C GLU A 239 16.90 1.96 8.47
N PHE A 240 16.62 0.99 7.61
CA PHE A 240 15.30 0.34 7.57
C PHE A 240 14.94 -0.31 8.92
N ARG A 241 15.87 -1.05 9.53
CA ARG A 241 15.67 -1.72 10.82
C ARG A 241 15.40 -0.73 11.93
N ARG A 242 16.14 0.38 12.02
CA ARG A 242 15.90 1.46 12.99
C ARG A 242 14.51 2.05 12.87
N ARG A 243 14.02 2.26 11.65
CA ARG A 243 12.66 2.71 11.41
C ARG A 243 11.63 1.67 11.88
N MET A 244 11.85 0.40 11.60
CA MET A 244 10.96 -0.68 12.06
C MET A 244 10.95 -0.80 13.58
N GLU A 245 12.10 -0.70 14.23
CA GLU A 245 12.21 -0.67 15.70
C GLU A 245 11.45 0.51 16.29
N ALA A 246 11.59 1.69 15.71
CA ALA A 246 10.83 2.87 16.15
C ALA A 246 9.31 2.64 16.06
N LEU A 247 8.82 2.06 14.97
CA LEU A 247 7.40 1.71 14.82
C LEU A 247 6.95 0.64 15.83
N GLN A 248 7.77 -0.36 16.09
CA GLN A 248 7.47 -1.39 17.09
C GLN A 248 7.34 -0.79 18.49
N TRP A 249 8.33 0.01 18.92
CA TRP A 249 8.40 0.51 20.30
C TRP A 249 7.57 1.76 20.55
N GLN A 250 7.35 2.59 19.54
CA GLN A 250 6.61 3.85 19.71
C GLN A 250 5.14 3.76 19.27
N LEU A 251 4.79 2.80 18.40
CA LEU A 251 3.43 2.66 17.90
C LEU A 251 2.80 1.32 18.30
N LEU A 252 3.39 0.18 17.93
CA LEU A 252 2.73 -1.12 18.10
C LEU A 252 2.68 -1.57 19.55
N VAL A 253 3.78 -1.49 20.28
CA VAL A 253 3.79 -1.90 21.70
C VAL A 253 2.87 -1.02 22.55
N PRO A 254 2.99 0.33 22.56
CA PRO A 254 2.14 1.17 23.39
C PRO A 254 0.71 1.31 22.85
N GLY A 255 0.50 1.28 21.54
CA GLY A 255 -0.81 1.51 20.93
C GLY A 255 -1.66 0.25 20.76
N LEU A 256 -1.05 -0.93 20.69
CA LEU A 256 -1.76 -2.20 20.48
C LEU A 256 -1.46 -3.22 21.57
N CYS A 257 -0.19 -3.64 21.71
CA CYS A 257 0.14 -4.81 22.53
C CYS A 257 -0.22 -4.58 23.99
N ARG A 258 0.22 -3.47 24.57
CA ARG A 258 -0.03 -3.14 25.97
C ARG A 258 -1.53 -2.94 26.29
N PRO A 259 -2.31 -2.14 25.53
CA PRO A 259 -3.74 -1.96 25.78
C PRO A 259 -4.53 -3.27 25.65
N VAL A 260 -4.22 -4.10 24.66
CA VAL A 260 -4.87 -5.40 24.48
C VAL A 260 -4.56 -6.33 25.65
N TRP A 261 -3.29 -6.40 26.06
CA TRP A 261 -2.88 -7.18 27.23
C TRP A 261 -3.61 -6.74 28.50
N GLN A 262 -3.60 -5.44 28.78
CA GLN A 262 -4.26 -4.89 29.95
C GLN A 262 -5.77 -5.22 29.96
N ARG A 263 -6.43 -5.10 28.80
CA ARG A 263 -7.86 -5.45 28.68
C ARG A 263 -8.09 -6.94 28.88
N PHE A 264 -7.22 -7.78 28.31
CA PHE A 264 -7.29 -9.23 28.46
C PHE A 264 -7.14 -9.64 29.94
N ILE A 265 -6.13 -9.13 30.63
CA ILE A 265 -5.92 -9.42 32.04
C ILE A 265 -7.10 -8.94 32.88
N ALA A 266 -7.55 -7.70 32.70
CA ALA A 266 -8.68 -7.16 33.45
C ALA A 266 -9.96 -7.97 33.25
N THR A 267 -10.25 -8.38 32.01
CA THR A 267 -11.43 -9.23 31.70
C THR A 267 -11.28 -10.62 32.31
N SER A 268 -10.11 -11.24 32.24
CA SER A 268 -9.84 -12.57 32.82
C SER A 268 -9.92 -12.59 34.32
N GLN A 269 -9.47 -11.53 34.98
CA GLN A 269 -9.60 -11.35 36.45
C GLN A 269 -11.06 -11.13 36.84
N ALA A 270 -11.80 -10.33 36.09
CA ALA A 270 -13.21 -10.05 36.33
C ALA A 270 -14.10 -11.31 36.27
N ILE A 271 -13.76 -12.30 35.45
CA ILE A 271 -14.47 -13.59 35.39
C ILE A 271 -13.86 -14.66 36.32
N GLY A 272 -12.84 -14.34 37.10
CA GLY A 272 -12.16 -15.28 37.98
C GLY A 272 -11.25 -16.31 37.31
N ALA A 273 -10.91 -16.12 36.00
CA ALA A 273 -10.00 -17.01 35.27
C ALA A 273 -8.52 -16.78 35.61
N LEU A 274 -8.18 -15.61 36.14
CA LEU A 274 -6.85 -15.25 36.63
C LEU A 274 -6.92 -14.67 38.04
N PRO A 275 -5.84 -14.79 38.83
CA PRO A 275 -5.76 -14.17 40.15
C PRO A 275 -5.83 -12.65 40.05
N ALA A 276 -6.25 -11.98 41.14
CA ALA A 276 -6.41 -10.53 41.18
C ALA A 276 -5.07 -9.76 41.28
N ASP A 277 -3.95 -10.47 41.41
CA ASP A 277 -2.63 -9.85 41.47
C ASP A 277 -2.26 -9.15 40.15
N PRO A 278 -1.45 -8.07 40.21
CA PRO A 278 -0.96 -7.43 39.00
C PRO A 278 -0.12 -8.39 38.14
N ILE A 279 -0.43 -8.46 36.85
CA ILE A 279 0.29 -9.29 35.88
C ILE A 279 0.85 -8.36 34.78
N ASP A 280 2.13 -8.10 34.86
CA ASP A 280 2.85 -7.31 33.86
C ASP A 280 3.33 -8.18 32.69
N ALA A 281 3.59 -7.55 31.57
CA ALA A 281 4.17 -8.17 30.40
C ALA A 281 5.41 -7.39 29.94
N GLU A 282 6.46 -8.13 29.66
CA GLU A 282 7.64 -7.63 28.97
C GLU A 282 7.52 -7.94 27.49
N TRP A 283 7.89 -6.97 26.67
CA TRP A 283 7.78 -7.05 25.23
C TRP A 283 9.17 -7.20 24.62
N THR A 284 9.36 -8.24 23.84
CA THR A 284 10.60 -8.45 23.09
C THR A 284 10.28 -8.48 21.60
N ALA A 285 10.84 -7.55 20.85
CA ALA A 285 10.70 -7.55 19.41
C ALA A 285 11.52 -8.71 18.80
N PRO A 286 11.04 -9.35 17.72
CA PRO A 286 11.85 -10.33 16.99
C PRO A 286 13.17 -9.68 16.53
N ARG A 287 14.27 -10.40 16.71
CA ARG A 287 15.58 -9.96 16.19
C ARG A 287 15.58 -10.03 14.66
N PHE A 288 16.20 -9.03 14.05
CA PHE A 288 16.55 -9.12 12.64
C PHE A 288 17.69 -10.11 12.44
N GLU A 289 17.64 -10.83 11.34
CA GLU A 289 18.74 -11.74 10.97
C GLU A 289 20.03 -10.95 10.73
N ALA A 290 21.14 -11.52 11.14
CA ALA A 290 22.46 -10.95 10.91
C ALA A 290 22.78 -10.99 9.40
N VAL A 291 23.31 -9.90 8.86
CA VAL A 291 23.75 -9.85 7.45
C VAL A 291 25.06 -10.64 7.28
N ASP A 292 25.96 -10.53 8.26
CA ASP A 292 27.18 -11.32 8.38
C ASP A 292 27.36 -11.70 9.85
N PRO A 293 26.95 -12.93 10.25
CA PRO A 293 26.96 -13.33 11.64
C PRO A 293 28.33 -13.21 12.32
N LEU A 294 29.41 -13.46 11.59
CA LEU A 294 30.76 -13.37 12.16
C LEU A 294 31.18 -11.94 12.46
N LYS A 295 30.94 -11.02 11.55
CA LYS A 295 31.27 -9.59 11.74
C LYS A 295 30.35 -8.91 12.73
N ASP A 296 29.07 -9.30 12.75
CA ASP A 296 28.10 -8.73 13.68
C ASP A 296 28.41 -9.17 15.11
N ILE A 297 28.76 -10.44 15.34
CA ILE A 297 29.21 -10.94 16.67
C ILE A 297 30.52 -10.27 17.11
N GLN A 298 31.48 -10.06 16.21
CA GLN A 298 32.73 -9.38 16.54
C GLN A 298 32.49 -7.91 16.91
N ALA A 299 31.52 -7.24 16.31
CA ALA A 299 31.14 -5.87 16.65
C ALA A 299 30.42 -5.77 18.00
N ASP A 300 29.68 -6.80 18.40
CA ASP A 300 28.97 -6.83 19.69
C ASP A 300 29.89 -7.18 20.87
N ILE A 301 31.07 -7.75 20.61
CA ILE A 301 32.07 -8.13 21.63
C ILE A 301 33.04 -6.96 21.96
N LEU A 302 33.18 -5.99 21.05
CA LEU A 302 34.02 -4.77 21.21
C LEU A 302 33.22 -3.63 21.83
#